data_9d48058007ccd53daa45d484db6ca467
#
_entry.id   9d48058007ccd53daa45d484db6ca467
#
_cell.length_a   1.000
_cell.length_b   1.000
_cell.length_c   1.000
_cell.angle_alpha   90.00
_cell.angle_beta   90.00
_cell.angle_gamma   90.00
#
_symmetry.space_group_name_H-M   'P 1'
#
loop_
_entity.id
_entity.type
_entity.pdbx_description
1 polymer ?
#
loop_
_entity_poly.entity_id
_entity_poly.type
_entity_poly.pdbx_seq_one_letter_code
_entity_poly.pdbx_strand_id
1 'polypeptide(L)' 'NGDMKTGWYKDGSTWYYLDPTNGDMKTGWIKVGGNWYYLNSSGAMVTDSQTIDGKVYNFASSGEWI' A
#
# COMPACT_ATOMS: atom_id res chain seq x y z
N ASN A 1 3.45 3.08 23.76
CA ASN A 1 4.20 4.02 24.55
C ASN A 1 4.53 5.31 23.79
N GLY A 2 3.70 5.68 22.86
CA GLY A 2 3.84 6.92 22.16
C GLY A 2 4.66 6.85 20.88
N ASP A 3 5.11 5.68 20.50
CA ASP A 3 5.85 5.54 19.26
C ASP A 3 4.94 5.75 18.07
N MET A 4 5.45 6.46 17.07
CA MET A 4 4.73 6.69 15.85
C MET A 4 4.72 5.41 15.03
N LYS A 5 3.54 5.05 14.51
CA LYS A 5 3.44 3.91 13.63
C LYS A 5 4.11 4.21 12.30
N THR A 6 4.89 3.28 11.82
CA THR A 6 5.55 3.41 10.50
C THR A 6 5.47 2.06 9.80
N GLY A 7 5.66 2.09 8.49
CA GLY A 7 5.59 0.88 7.69
C GLY A 7 4.16 0.41 7.50
N TRP A 8 3.99 -0.89 7.36
CA TRP A 8 2.67 -1.45 7.12
C TRP A 8 1.80 -1.38 8.37
N TYR A 9 0.59 -0.92 8.19
CA TYR A 9 -0.39 -0.81 9.27
C TYR A 9 -1.69 -1.43 8.80
N LYS A 10 -2.20 -2.37 9.59
CA LYS A 10 -3.46 -3.05 9.25
C LYS A 10 -4.58 -2.53 10.13
N ASP A 11 -5.65 -2.07 9.50
CA ASP A 11 -6.85 -1.60 10.18
C ASP A 11 -8.02 -2.45 9.68
N GLY A 12 -8.49 -3.36 10.52
CA GLY A 12 -9.49 -4.32 10.09
C GLY A 12 -8.93 -5.26 9.05
N SER A 13 -9.44 -5.21 7.84
CA SER A 13 -8.95 -6.02 6.74
C SER A 13 -8.20 -5.19 5.69
N THR A 14 -7.91 -3.93 6.02
CA THR A 14 -7.26 -3.01 5.08
C THR A 14 -5.84 -2.72 5.52
N TRP A 15 -4.91 -2.81 4.59
CA TRP A 15 -3.52 -2.47 4.84
C TRP A 15 -3.21 -1.07 4.34
N TYR A 16 -2.47 -0.33 5.15
CA TYR A 16 -1.97 1.01 4.82
C TYR A 16 -0.46 1.01 4.98
N TYR A 17 0.21 1.89 4.27
CA TYR A 17 1.65 2.03 4.42
C TYR A 17 1.98 3.43 4.89
N LEU A 18 2.68 3.50 6.03
CA LEU A 18 3.08 4.76 6.63
C LEU A 18 4.56 4.98 6.36
N ASP A 19 4.90 6.21 5.98
CA ASP A 19 6.28 6.58 5.69
C ASP A 19 7.17 6.28 6.89
N PRO A 20 8.23 5.47 6.72
CA PRO A 20 9.08 5.14 7.85
C PRO A 20 9.86 6.33 8.40
N THR A 21 9.97 7.41 7.64
CA THR A 21 10.66 8.62 8.10
C THR A 21 9.72 9.58 8.84
N ASN A 22 8.56 9.84 8.23
CA ASN A 22 7.64 10.86 8.76
C ASN A 22 6.38 10.28 9.38
N GLY A 23 6.05 9.02 9.09
CA GLY A 23 4.81 8.43 9.55
C GLY A 23 3.59 8.82 8.74
N ASP A 24 3.77 9.55 7.66
CA ASP A 24 2.67 9.95 6.79
C ASP A 24 2.13 8.76 6.01
N MET A 25 0.81 8.76 5.79
CA MET A 25 0.19 7.72 4.98
C MET A 25 0.57 7.92 3.52
N LYS A 26 1.08 6.86 2.91
CA LYS A 26 1.45 6.90 1.49
C LYS A 26 0.27 6.55 0.62
N THR A 27 0.27 7.08 -0.59
CA THR A 27 -0.69 6.72 -1.63
C THR A 27 0.07 6.52 -2.94
N GLY A 28 -0.56 5.83 -3.89
CA GLY A 28 0.05 5.56 -5.18
C GLY A 28 1.03 4.39 -5.11
N TRP A 29 1.93 4.36 -6.09
CA TRP A 29 2.90 3.26 -6.18
C TRP A 29 3.99 3.40 -5.13
N ILE A 30 4.26 2.31 -4.41
CA ILE A 30 5.40 2.25 -3.49
C ILE A 30 6.16 0.96 -3.73
N LYS A 31 7.44 0.98 -3.46
CA LYS A 31 8.28 -0.21 -3.58
C LYS A 31 8.81 -0.57 -2.20
N VAL A 32 8.49 -1.78 -1.76
CA VAL A 32 8.89 -2.27 -0.43
C VAL A 32 9.43 -3.68 -0.59
N GLY A 33 10.66 -3.89 -0.12
CA GLY A 33 11.27 -5.22 -0.15
C GLY A 33 11.42 -5.81 -1.53
N GLY A 34 11.55 -4.96 -2.55
CA GLY A 34 11.70 -5.42 -3.92
C GLY A 34 10.38 -5.65 -4.65
N ASN A 35 9.26 -5.48 -3.98
CA ASN A 35 7.94 -5.64 -4.57
C ASN A 35 7.24 -4.30 -4.70
N TRP A 36 6.43 -4.16 -5.74
CA TRP A 36 5.63 -2.95 -5.95
C TRP A 36 4.23 -3.16 -5.39
N TYR A 37 3.75 -2.14 -4.70
CA TYR A 37 2.39 -2.11 -4.15
C TYR A 37 1.73 -0.81 -4.59
N TYR A 38 0.42 -0.82 -4.69
CA TYR A 38 -0.33 0.37 -5.04
C TYR A 38 -1.33 0.69 -3.95
N LEU A 39 -1.29 1.92 -3.46
CA LEU A 39 -2.22 2.40 -2.45
C LEU A 39 -3.15 3.39 -3.12
N ASN A 40 -4.45 3.19 -2.96
CA ASN A 40 -5.43 4.06 -3.62
C ASN A 40 -5.49 5.43 -2.93
N SER A 41 -6.39 6.29 -3.40
CA SER A 41 -6.47 7.65 -2.87
C SER A 41 -6.82 7.70 -1.39
N SER A 42 -7.42 6.63 -0.87
CA SER A 42 -7.70 6.52 0.57
C SER A 42 -6.52 5.96 1.34
N GLY A 43 -5.45 5.57 0.65
CA GLY A 43 -4.29 4.97 1.27
C GLY A 43 -4.40 3.47 1.45
N ALA A 44 -5.49 2.86 1.00
CA ALA A 44 -5.70 1.43 1.17
C ALA A 44 -4.93 0.65 0.11
N MET A 45 -4.22 -0.39 0.55
CA MET A 45 -3.51 -1.27 -0.37
C MET A 45 -4.50 -2.03 -1.23
N VAL A 46 -4.26 -2.02 -2.54
CA VAL A 46 -5.14 -2.74 -3.46
C VAL A 46 -4.65 -4.16 -3.65
N THR A 47 -5.61 -5.05 -3.93
CA THR A 47 -5.36 -6.44 -4.27
C THR A 47 -6.18 -6.76 -5.51
N ASP A 48 -5.95 -7.94 -6.09
CA ASP A 48 -6.66 -8.36 -7.29
C ASP A 48 -6.33 -7.44 -8.47
N SER A 49 -7.26 -7.29 -9.39
CA SER A 49 -7.06 -6.46 -10.58
C SER A 49 -7.50 -5.04 -10.31
N GLN A 50 -6.65 -4.09 -10.72
CA GLN A 50 -6.96 -2.67 -10.58
C GLN A 50 -6.66 -1.97 -11.89
N THR A 51 -7.52 -1.04 -12.27
CA THR A 51 -7.26 -0.18 -13.43
C THR A 51 -6.64 1.11 -12.93
N ILE A 52 -5.41 1.36 -13.36
CA ILE A 52 -4.64 2.51 -12.91
C ILE A 52 -4.14 3.24 -14.14
N ASP A 53 -4.55 4.51 -14.29
CA ASP A 53 -4.18 5.34 -15.43
C ASP A 53 -4.48 4.67 -16.78
N GLY A 54 -5.62 3.99 -16.84
CA GLY A 54 -6.07 3.33 -18.07
C GLY A 54 -5.43 2.00 -18.34
N LYS A 55 -4.61 1.49 -17.43
CA LYS A 55 -3.99 0.16 -17.57
C LYS A 55 -4.45 -0.74 -16.45
N VAL A 56 -4.64 -2.01 -16.79
CA VAL A 56 -5.01 -3.02 -15.79
C VAL A 56 -3.75 -3.65 -15.22
N TYR A 57 -3.65 -3.62 -13.91
CA TYR A 57 -2.57 -4.25 -13.17
C TYR A 57 -3.15 -5.33 -12.26
N ASN A 58 -2.42 -6.41 -12.10
CA ASN A 58 -2.84 -7.52 -11.25
C ASN A 58 -1.96 -7.55 -10.01
N PHE A 59 -2.60 -7.73 -8.87
CA PHE A 59 -1.92 -7.79 -7.58
C PHE A 59 -2.28 -9.09 -6.89
N ALA A 60 -1.30 -9.66 -6.20
CA ALA A 60 -1.54 -10.86 -5.42
C ALA A 60 -2.43 -10.55 -4.22
N SER A 61 -2.93 -11.58 -3.57
CA SER A 61 -3.76 -11.39 -2.37
C SER A 61 -2.97 -10.72 -1.25
N SER A 62 -1.64 -10.82 -1.28
CA SER A 62 -0.79 -10.12 -0.33
C SER A 62 -0.46 -8.70 -0.75
N GLY A 63 -0.93 -8.29 -1.95
CA GLY A 63 -0.86 -6.91 -2.39
C GLY A 63 0.27 -6.58 -3.35
N GLU A 64 1.24 -7.47 -3.54
CA GLU A 64 2.33 -7.15 -4.46
C GLU A 64 1.89 -7.29 -5.91
N TRP A 65 2.46 -6.45 -6.76
CA TRP A 65 2.20 -6.48 -8.20
C TRP A 65 2.84 -7.74 -8.78
N ILE A 66 2.03 -8.46 -9.55
CA ILE A 66 2.46 -9.71 -10.18
C ILE A 66 2.37 -9.65 -11.69
#